data_1a556ee72a0519ad01489b9e3977ab23
#
_entry.id   1a556ee72a0519ad01489b9e3977ab23
#
_cell.length_a   1.000
_cell.length_b   1.000
_cell.length_c   1.000
_cell.angle_alpha   90.00
_cell.angle_beta   90.00
_cell.angle_gamma   90.00
#
_symmetry.space_group_name_H-M   'P 1'
#
loop_
_entity.id
_entity.type
_entity.pdbx_description
1 polymer ?
#
loop_
_entity_poly.entity_id
_entity_poly.type
_entity_poly.pdbx_seq_one_letter_code
_entity_poly.pdbx_strand_id
1 'polypeptide(L)'
;MIETPQSWPCTLCLKPSRDTVHASCRQHVYEDLAELPALYRQLGDALQPSRRGDQTRGGTRTAPLPCSLDALDLRARGGIQGVLTSWEDDVRDTLDWEERPFRGSIQQDVDGAAAFLQNQLAWICDSHPAAKELGDEIRQIAGQARRLITGERPARRIPVACPCGQVLRVTLDTPGVRCGGCETQYGHADVLRLPMAQRTAA
;
A
#
# COMPACT_ATOMS: atom_id res chain seq x y z
N MET A 1 10.03 43.03 -3.73
CA MET A 1 10.41 41.85 -2.94
C MET A 1 9.52 40.72 -3.41
N ILE A 2 10.08 39.69 -4.03
CA ILE A 2 9.32 38.53 -4.48
C ILE A 2 9.26 37.62 -3.26
N GLU A 3 8.08 37.53 -2.63
CA GLU A 3 7.86 36.56 -1.55
C GLU A 3 8.01 35.14 -2.14
N THR A 4 8.99 34.41 -1.66
CA THR A 4 9.13 32.97 -1.97
C THR A 4 7.89 32.27 -1.44
N PRO A 5 7.11 31.57 -2.26
CA PRO A 5 5.91 30.90 -1.78
C PRO A 5 6.31 29.88 -0.71
N GLN A 6 5.76 30.02 0.51
CA GLN A 6 5.99 29.09 1.59
C GLN A 6 5.45 27.72 1.14
N SER A 7 6.29 26.69 1.20
CA SER A 7 5.93 25.32 0.94
C SER A 7 6.32 24.45 2.12
N TRP A 8 5.46 23.52 2.47
CA TRP A 8 5.69 22.55 3.51
C TRP A 8 5.71 21.10 2.97
N PRO A 9 6.21 20.13 3.67
CA PRO A 9 6.11 18.75 3.23
C PRO A 9 4.65 18.28 3.32
N CYS A 10 4.13 17.73 2.22
CA CYS A 10 2.83 17.05 2.22
C CYS A 10 2.82 15.90 3.23
N THR A 11 1.83 15.86 4.12
CA THR A 11 1.74 14.85 5.18
C THR A 11 1.78 13.42 4.62
N LEU A 12 1.16 13.14 3.46
CA LEU A 12 1.11 11.80 2.88
C LEU A 12 2.36 11.38 2.10
N CYS A 13 2.96 12.27 1.30
CA CYS A 13 4.07 11.89 0.41
C CYS A 13 5.40 12.56 0.72
N LEU A 14 5.43 13.47 1.70
CA LEU A 14 6.60 14.24 2.16
C LEU A 14 7.25 15.14 1.10
N LYS A 15 6.64 15.27 -0.09
CA LYS A 15 7.11 16.21 -1.12
C LYS A 15 6.61 17.61 -0.82
N PRO A 16 7.31 18.67 -1.30
CA PRO A 16 6.86 20.04 -1.11
C PRO A 16 5.44 20.28 -1.62
N SER A 17 4.61 20.93 -0.82
CA SER A 17 3.21 21.26 -1.10
C SER A 17 2.90 22.68 -0.62
N ARG A 18 1.87 23.30 -1.18
CA ARG A 18 1.30 24.56 -0.67
C ARG A 18 0.17 24.29 0.33
N ASP A 19 -0.39 23.08 0.30
CA ASP A 19 -1.44 22.62 1.20
C ASP A 19 -0.86 21.57 2.15
N THR A 20 -1.55 21.24 3.24
CA THR A 20 -1.19 20.17 4.18
C THR A 20 -1.01 18.84 3.46
N VAL A 21 -1.89 18.55 2.50
CA VAL A 21 -1.86 17.35 1.66
C VAL A 21 -2.14 17.73 0.21
N HIS A 22 -1.37 17.21 -0.75
CA HIS A 22 -1.70 17.38 -2.16
C HIS A 22 -3.10 16.84 -2.49
N ALA A 23 -3.85 17.55 -3.31
CA ALA A 23 -5.16 17.09 -3.78
C ALA A 23 -5.08 15.69 -4.43
N SER A 24 -4.02 15.41 -5.21
CA SER A 24 -3.78 14.09 -5.80
C SER A 24 -3.49 13.00 -4.77
N CYS A 25 -2.76 13.31 -3.69
CA CYS A 25 -2.50 12.34 -2.62
C CYS A 25 -3.79 11.97 -1.89
N ARG A 26 -4.61 12.96 -1.55
CA ARG A 26 -5.94 12.74 -0.95
C ARG A 26 -6.85 11.95 -1.87
N GLN A 27 -6.86 12.30 -3.17
CA GLN A 27 -7.68 11.59 -4.16
C GLN A 27 -7.30 10.10 -4.27
N HIS A 28 -6.01 9.76 -4.26
CA HIS A 28 -5.57 8.36 -4.29
C HIS A 28 -6.03 7.58 -3.05
N VAL A 29 -5.98 8.17 -1.84
CA VAL A 29 -6.48 7.49 -0.64
C VAL A 29 -8.00 7.32 -0.71
N TYR A 30 -8.72 8.33 -1.24
CA TYR A 30 -10.15 8.24 -1.46
C TYR A 30 -10.53 7.10 -2.41
N GLU A 31 -9.81 6.96 -3.52
CA GLU A 31 -10.02 5.90 -4.52
C GLU A 31 -9.70 4.51 -3.95
N ASP A 32 -8.60 4.39 -3.19
CA ASP A 32 -8.24 3.15 -2.50
C ASP A 32 -9.34 2.73 -1.51
N LEU A 33 -9.86 3.67 -0.70
CA LEU A 33 -10.97 3.41 0.22
C LEU A 33 -12.25 3.01 -0.52
N ALA A 34 -12.57 3.66 -1.65
CA ALA A 34 -13.74 3.36 -2.46
C ALA A 34 -13.71 1.94 -3.05
N GLU A 35 -12.52 1.46 -3.39
CA GLU A 35 -12.35 0.15 -4.03
C GLU A 35 -12.32 -1.01 -3.02
N LEU A 36 -11.83 -0.78 -1.80
CA LEU A 36 -11.66 -1.83 -0.78
C LEU A 36 -12.89 -2.71 -0.53
N PRO A 37 -14.13 -2.20 -0.49
CA PRO A 37 -15.32 -3.03 -0.36
C PRO A 37 -15.51 -4.03 -1.51
N ALA A 38 -15.22 -3.63 -2.72
CA ALA A 38 -15.30 -4.50 -3.89
C ALA A 38 -14.17 -5.53 -3.90
N LEU A 39 -12.94 -5.11 -3.60
CA LEU A 39 -11.78 -5.99 -3.46
C LEU A 39 -12.01 -7.05 -2.38
N TYR A 40 -12.60 -6.68 -1.24
CA TYR A 40 -12.91 -7.62 -0.17
C TYR A 40 -13.88 -8.71 -0.62
N ARG A 41 -14.92 -8.37 -1.42
CA ARG A 41 -15.83 -9.36 -2.01
C ARG A 41 -15.10 -10.30 -2.98
N GLN A 42 -14.30 -9.74 -3.90
CA GLN A 42 -13.57 -10.50 -4.91
C GLN A 42 -12.51 -11.45 -4.31
N LEU A 43 -11.89 -11.09 -3.18
CA LEU A 43 -11.00 -11.98 -2.45
C LEU A 43 -11.71 -13.26 -1.98
N GLY A 44 -13.03 -13.24 -1.78
CA GLY A 44 -13.83 -14.43 -1.49
C GLY A 44 -13.76 -15.46 -2.61
N ASP A 45 -13.81 -15.01 -3.84
CA ASP A 45 -13.72 -15.87 -5.03
C ASP A 45 -12.29 -16.38 -5.23
N ALA A 46 -11.30 -15.58 -4.88
CA ALA A 46 -9.87 -15.94 -4.93
C ALA A 46 -9.45 -17.00 -3.88
N LEU A 47 -10.27 -17.23 -2.85
CA LEU A 47 -10.05 -18.33 -1.89
C LEU A 47 -10.32 -19.71 -2.48
N GLN A 48 -11.05 -19.79 -3.60
CA GLN A 48 -11.26 -21.08 -4.27
C GLN A 48 -9.92 -21.58 -4.83
N PRO A 49 -9.62 -22.90 -4.69
CA PRO A 49 -8.37 -23.45 -5.19
C PRO A 49 -8.25 -23.14 -6.68
N SER A 50 -7.21 -22.38 -7.04
CA SER A 50 -6.94 -22.11 -8.44
C SER A 50 -6.59 -23.45 -9.10
N ARG A 51 -7.35 -23.86 -10.12
CA ARG A 51 -7.02 -25.02 -10.97
C ARG A 51 -5.73 -24.85 -11.79
N ARG A 52 -5.07 -23.70 -11.66
CA ARG A 52 -3.72 -23.44 -12.20
C ARG A 52 -2.70 -24.07 -11.26
N GLY A 53 -2.46 -25.38 -11.45
CA GLY A 53 -1.33 -26.05 -10.85
C GLY A 53 -0.05 -25.35 -11.26
N ASP A 54 0.59 -24.69 -10.29
CA ASP A 54 1.98 -24.29 -10.42
C ASP A 54 2.81 -25.59 -10.48
N GLN A 55 3.08 -26.08 -11.69
CA GLN A 55 4.03 -27.16 -11.94
C GLN A 55 5.45 -26.64 -11.76
N THR A 56 5.79 -26.15 -10.61
CA THR A 56 7.19 -25.98 -10.20
C THR A 56 7.71 -27.36 -9.80
N ARG A 57 8.50 -27.95 -10.69
CA ARG A 57 9.32 -29.15 -10.46
C ARG A 57 10.25 -28.90 -9.26
N GLY A 58 9.91 -29.43 -8.11
CA GLY A 58 10.73 -29.37 -6.90
C GLY A 58 10.01 -30.10 -5.77
N GLY A 59 10.23 -31.40 -5.65
CA GLY A 59 9.48 -32.29 -4.79
C GLY A 59 9.62 -31.99 -3.29
N THR A 60 8.53 -31.52 -2.69
CA THR A 60 8.16 -31.86 -1.34
C THR A 60 6.74 -32.43 -1.38
N ARG A 61 6.55 -33.60 -0.78
CA ARG A 61 5.30 -34.37 -0.76
C ARG A 61 4.20 -33.74 0.12
N THR A 62 4.12 -32.42 0.20
CA THR A 62 3.05 -31.74 0.93
C THR A 62 1.94 -31.42 -0.06
N ALA A 63 0.74 -31.88 0.21
CA ALA A 63 -0.42 -31.56 -0.61
C ALA A 63 -0.55 -30.02 -0.75
N PRO A 64 -0.81 -29.49 -1.95
CA PRO A 64 -1.01 -28.05 -2.12
C PRO A 64 -2.16 -27.60 -1.22
N LEU A 65 -1.96 -26.47 -0.52
CA LEU A 65 -3.01 -25.88 0.31
C LEU A 65 -4.23 -25.57 -0.56
N PRO A 66 -5.44 -25.90 -0.11
CA PRO A 66 -6.65 -25.78 -0.90
C PRO A 66 -7.09 -24.32 -1.13
N CYS A 67 -6.39 -23.33 -0.55
CA CYS A 67 -6.71 -21.92 -0.67
C CYS A 67 -5.44 -21.04 -0.68
N SER A 68 -5.58 -19.80 -1.19
CA SER A 68 -4.54 -18.78 -1.09
C SER A 68 -4.45 -18.27 0.35
N LEU A 69 -3.32 -18.51 1.04
CA LEU A 69 -3.10 -18.00 2.40
C LEU A 69 -3.12 -16.48 2.44
N ASP A 70 -2.51 -15.81 1.47
CA ASP A 70 -2.48 -14.34 1.41
C ASP A 70 -3.90 -13.76 1.26
N ALA A 71 -4.77 -14.40 0.48
CA ALA A 71 -6.17 -13.98 0.37
C ALA A 71 -6.96 -14.24 1.67
N LEU A 72 -6.64 -15.35 2.35
CA LEU A 72 -7.22 -15.66 3.65
C LEU A 72 -6.83 -14.62 4.70
N ASP A 73 -5.56 -14.24 4.75
CA ASP A 73 -5.05 -13.23 5.69
C ASP A 73 -5.72 -11.87 5.48
N LEU A 74 -5.90 -11.43 4.24
CA LEU A 74 -6.62 -10.17 3.95
C LEU A 74 -8.10 -10.24 4.28
N ARG A 75 -8.71 -11.42 4.27
CA ARG A 75 -10.12 -11.62 4.65
C ARG A 75 -10.31 -11.95 6.13
N ALA A 76 -9.25 -12.30 6.86
CA ALA A 76 -9.30 -12.52 8.29
C ALA A 76 -9.66 -11.21 9.04
N ARG A 77 -10.07 -11.35 10.30
CA ARG A 77 -10.45 -10.20 11.14
C ARG A 77 -9.32 -9.16 11.31
N GLY A 78 -8.05 -9.56 11.23
CA GLY A 78 -6.89 -8.65 11.25
C GLY A 78 -6.50 -8.08 9.88
N GLY A 79 -7.17 -8.50 8.79
CA GLY A 79 -6.92 -8.01 7.43
C GLY A 79 -7.67 -6.71 7.12
N ILE A 80 -8.28 -6.63 5.94
CA ILE A 80 -8.97 -5.41 5.46
C ILE A 80 -10.00 -4.90 6.46
N GLN A 81 -10.83 -5.77 7.01
CA GLN A 81 -11.85 -5.38 7.99
C GLN A 81 -11.22 -4.78 9.25
N GLY A 82 -10.19 -5.46 9.82
CA GLY A 82 -9.53 -4.99 11.03
C GLY A 82 -8.88 -3.62 10.85
N VAL A 83 -8.15 -3.41 9.76
CA VAL A 83 -7.51 -2.11 9.46
C VAL A 83 -8.55 -1.00 9.33
N LEU A 84 -9.61 -1.20 8.52
CA LEU A 84 -10.63 -0.18 8.32
C LEU A 84 -11.37 0.17 9.61
N THR A 85 -11.74 -0.83 10.41
CA THR A 85 -12.46 -0.59 11.66
C THR A 85 -11.57 0.01 12.74
N SER A 86 -10.29 -0.34 12.81
CA SER A 86 -9.35 0.30 13.75
C SER A 86 -9.17 1.78 13.44
N TRP A 87 -9.07 2.15 12.15
CA TRP A 87 -9.00 3.56 11.74
C TRP A 87 -10.31 4.30 11.95
N GLU A 88 -11.47 3.64 11.76
CA GLU A 88 -12.75 4.25 12.12
C GLU A 88 -12.82 4.54 13.62
N ASP A 89 -12.41 3.59 14.46
CA ASP A 89 -12.41 3.74 15.92
C ASP A 89 -11.46 4.88 16.34
N ASP A 90 -10.23 4.93 15.81
CA ASP A 90 -9.24 5.96 16.10
C ASP A 90 -9.70 7.38 15.70
N VAL A 91 -10.35 7.52 14.53
CA VAL A 91 -10.95 8.79 14.10
C VAL A 91 -12.12 9.20 14.98
N ARG A 92 -12.97 8.26 15.38
CA ARG A 92 -14.10 8.54 16.30
C ARG A 92 -13.61 8.98 17.67
N ASP A 93 -12.62 8.27 18.21
CA ASP A 93 -11.98 8.60 19.49
C ASP A 93 -11.36 10.01 19.45
N THR A 94 -10.65 10.34 18.36
CA THR A 94 -10.04 11.67 18.18
C THR A 94 -11.09 12.79 18.09
N LEU A 95 -12.28 12.49 17.55
CA LEU A 95 -13.40 13.44 17.44
C LEU A 95 -14.34 13.46 18.67
N ASP A 96 -14.07 12.65 19.68
CA ASP A 96 -14.95 12.43 20.84
C ASP A 96 -16.37 12.02 20.42
N TRP A 97 -16.45 11.14 19.43
CA TRP A 97 -17.72 10.60 18.92
C TRP A 97 -18.03 9.27 19.57
N GLU A 98 -19.31 8.87 19.51
CA GLU A 98 -19.76 7.56 19.97
C GLU A 98 -19.04 6.42 19.22
N GLU A 99 -18.95 5.26 19.88
CA GLU A 99 -18.43 4.03 19.29
C GLU A 99 -19.10 3.73 17.94
N ARG A 100 -18.37 3.01 17.07
CA ARG A 100 -18.91 2.64 15.78
C ARG A 100 -20.18 1.77 15.95
N PRO A 101 -21.18 1.93 15.07
CA PRO A 101 -22.40 1.15 15.14
C PRO A 101 -22.14 -0.32 14.79
N PHE A 102 -22.86 -1.22 15.43
CA PHE A 102 -22.89 -2.63 15.04
C PHE A 102 -23.56 -2.78 13.66
N ARG A 103 -22.87 -3.41 12.70
CA ARG A 103 -23.32 -3.52 11.31
C ARG A 103 -23.78 -4.91 10.89
N GLY A 104 -23.72 -5.89 11.81
CA GLY A 104 -24.29 -7.24 11.60
C GLY A 104 -23.41 -8.23 10.86
N SER A 105 -22.63 -7.82 9.86
CA SER A 105 -21.72 -8.72 9.12
C SER A 105 -20.37 -8.06 8.82
N ILE A 106 -19.34 -8.89 8.61
CA ILE A 106 -17.98 -8.41 8.26
C ILE A 106 -17.98 -7.58 6.98
N GLN A 107 -18.79 -7.97 5.97
CA GLN A 107 -18.89 -7.18 4.74
C GLN A 107 -19.51 -5.79 5.01
N GLN A 108 -20.53 -5.73 5.84
CA GLN A 108 -21.14 -4.46 6.22
C GLN A 108 -20.21 -3.59 7.08
N ASP A 109 -19.33 -4.22 7.90
CA ASP A 109 -18.28 -3.49 8.61
C ASP A 109 -17.29 -2.87 7.61
N VAL A 110 -16.83 -3.63 6.62
CA VAL A 110 -15.93 -3.13 5.58
C VAL A 110 -16.57 -1.99 4.78
N ASP A 111 -17.80 -2.19 4.31
CA ASP A 111 -18.54 -1.19 3.54
C ASP A 111 -18.74 0.11 4.35
N GLY A 112 -19.17 -0.03 5.60
CA GLY A 112 -19.46 1.11 6.47
C GLY A 112 -18.21 1.84 6.96
N ALA A 113 -17.14 1.13 7.31
CA ALA A 113 -15.89 1.75 7.75
C ALA A 113 -15.20 2.48 6.58
N ALA A 114 -15.19 1.88 5.38
CA ALA A 114 -14.65 2.54 4.19
C ALA A 114 -15.42 3.83 3.87
N ALA A 115 -16.76 3.79 3.88
CA ALA A 115 -17.60 4.97 3.65
C ALA A 115 -17.39 6.05 4.73
N PHE A 116 -17.27 5.65 6.00
CA PHE A 116 -16.97 6.57 7.10
C PHE A 116 -15.65 7.30 6.87
N LEU A 117 -14.57 6.54 6.62
CA LEU A 117 -13.22 7.10 6.40
C LEU A 117 -13.19 8.01 5.16
N GLN A 118 -13.89 7.67 4.08
CA GLN A 118 -14.03 8.54 2.91
C GLN A 118 -14.70 9.87 3.26
N ASN A 119 -15.77 9.83 4.04
CA ASN A 119 -16.50 11.04 4.45
C ASN A 119 -15.67 11.94 5.38
N GLN A 120 -14.78 11.35 6.21
CA GLN A 120 -13.90 12.09 7.11
C GLN A 120 -12.53 12.41 6.49
N LEU A 121 -12.24 11.97 5.27
CA LEU A 121 -10.90 12.02 4.68
C LEU A 121 -10.33 13.45 4.60
N ALA A 122 -11.17 14.46 4.35
CA ALA A 122 -10.73 15.84 4.34
C ALA A 122 -10.17 16.26 5.72
N TRP A 123 -10.96 16.01 6.77
CA TRP A 123 -10.54 16.29 8.14
C TRP A 123 -9.32 15.46 8.56
N ILE A 124 -9.28 14.18 8.20
CA ILE A 124 -8.14 13.29 8.47
C ILE A 124 -6.86 13.88 7.88
N CYS A 125 -6.89 14.26 6.60
CA CYS A 125 -5.73 14.83 5.91
C CYS A 125 -5.24 16.15 6.51
N ASP A 126 -6.16 16.96 7.03
CA ASP A 126 -5.85 18.31 7.49
C ASP A 126 -5.53 18.37 9.00
N SER A 127 -6.03 17.43 9.79
CA SER A 127 -6.04 17.54 11.26
C SER A 127 -5.65 16.28 12.03
N HIS A 128 -5.77 15.09 11.43
CA HIS A 128 -5.49 13.86 12.18
C HIS A 128 -3.98 13.63 12.33
N PRO A 129 -3.47 13.37 13.56
CA PRO A 129 -2.02 13.22 13.80
C PRO A 129 -1.39 12.05 13.03
N ALA A 130 -2.13 10.96 12.82
CA ALA A 130 -1.67 9.75 12.11
C ALA A 130 -2.20 9.67 10.66
N ALA A 131 -2.44 10.81 10.00
CA ALA A 131 -2.95 10.83 8.62
C ALA A 131 -2.02 10.10 7.63
N LYS A 132 -0.70 10.17 7.86
CA LYS A 132 0.30 9.49 7.01
C LYS A 132 0.20 7.97 7.13
N GLU A 133 0.15 7.48 8.36
CA GLU A 133 0.05 6.06 8.70
C GLU A 133 -1.23 5.47 8.11
N LEU A 134 -2.36 6.14 8.29
CA LEU A 134 -3.62 5.77 7.66
C LEU A 134 -3.48 5.67 6.13
N GLY A 135 -2.96 6.70 5.49
CA GLY A 135 -2.79 6.71 4.03
C GLY A 135 -1.86 5.61 3.51
N ASP A 136 -0.81 5.28 4.26
CA ASP A 136 0.14 4.22 3.91
C ASP A 136 -0.48 2.82 4.09
N GLU A 137 -1.22 2.58 5.18
CA GLU A 137 -1.90 1.29 5.42
C GLU A 137 -3.02 1.04 4.42
N ILE A 138 -3.88 2.03 4.15
CA ILE A 138 -4.94 1.91 3.14
C ILE A 138 -4.35 1.57 1.77
N ARG A 139 -3.30 2.30 1.33
CA ARG A 139 -2.60 2.02 0.07
C ARG A 139 -2.00 0.61 0.05
N GLN A 140 -1.41 0.18 1.17
CA GLN A 140 -0.79 -1.13 1.28
C GLN A 140 -1.82 -2.25 1.12
N ILE A 141 -2.93 -2.23 1.88
CA ILE A 141 -3.94 -3.29 1.83
C ILE A 141 -4.69 -3.31 0.49
N ALA A 142 -5.03 -2.15 -0.08
CA ALA A 142 -5.63 -2.07 -1.41
C ALA A 142 -4.69 -2.62 -2.48
N GLY A 143 -3.42 -2.24 -2.45
CA GLY A 143 -2.41 -2.76 -3.37
C GLY A 143 -2.15 -4.27 -3.22
N GLN A 144 -2.21 -4.82 -2.01
CA GLN A 144 -2.11 -6.26 -1.79
C GLN A 144 -3.33 -7.00 -2.35
N ALA A 145 -4.54 -6.50 -2.07
CA ALA A 145 -5.78 -7.09 -2.56
C ALA A 145 -5.84 -7.12 -4.10
N ARG A 146 -5.51 -5.99 -4.76
CA ARG A 146 -5.45 -5.90 -6.23
C ARG A 146 -4.51 -6.95 -6.82
N ARG A 147 -3.29 -7.07 -6.29
CA ARG A 147 -2.30 -8.05 -6.78
C ARG A 147 -2.77 -9.49 -6.66
N LEU A 148 -3.46 -9.82 -5.57
CA LEU A 148 -3.99 -11.19 -5.39
C LEU A 148 -5.12 -11.49 -6.36
N ILE A 149 -5.98 -10.53 -6.64
CA ILE A 149 -7.11 -10.67 -7.56
C ILE A 149 -6.64 -10.71 -9.03
N THR A 150 -5.73 -9.80 -9.41
CA THR A 150 -5.20 -9.74 -10.78
C THR A 150 -4.18 -10.83 -11.07
N GLY A 151 -3.62 -11.47 -10.04
CA GLY A 151 -2.52 -12.41 -10.17
C GLY A 151 -1.20 -11.75 -10.58
N GLU A 152 -1.12 -10.42 -10.51
CA GLU A 152 0.10 -9.69 -10.79
C GLU A 152 1.15 -9.96 -9.71
N ARG A 153 2.26 -10.53 -10.12
CA ARG A 153 3.43 -10.66 -9.26
C ARG A 153 4.12 -9.29 -9.16
N PRO A 154 4.46 -8.81 -7.94
CA PRO A 154 5.21 -7.58 -7.82
C PRO A 154 6.51 -7.70 -8.62
N ALA A 155 6.82 -6.69 -9.42
CA ALA A 155 8.04 -6.66 -10.20
C ALA A 155 9.25 -6.91 -9.27
N ARG A 156 10.07 -7.91 -9.63
CA ARG A 156 11.22 -8.32 -8.83
C ARG A 156 12.20 -7.15 -8.69
N ARG A 157 12.36 -6.65 -7.48
CA ARG A 157 13.34 -5.59 -7.19
C ARG A 157 14.74 -6.21 -7.12
N ILE A 158 15.63 -5.71 -7.94
CA ILE A 158 17.02 -6.12 -8.03
C ILE A 158 17.85 -5.09 -7.27
N PRO A 159 18.59 -5.48 -6.22
CA PRO A 159 19.50 -4.57 -5.56
C PRO A 159 20.75 -4.37 -6.43
N VAL A 160 21.04 -3.12 -6.81
CA VAL A 160 22.25 -2.73 -7.55
C VAL A 160 23.07 -1.75 -6.72
N ALA A 161 24.38 -1.80 -6.84
CA ALA A 161 25.28 -0.93 -6.09
C ALA A 161 25.62 0.33 -6.89
N CYS A 162 25.34 1.48 -6.32
CA CYS A 162 25.86 2.75 -6.82
C CYS A 162 27.37 2.83 -6.54
N PRO A 163 28.19 3.46 -7.40
CA PRO A 163 29.62 3.70 -7.11
C PRO A 163 29.91 4.41 -5.79
N CYS A 164 28.94 5.16 -5.26
CA CYS A 164 29.07 5.79 -3.94
C CYS A 164 28.82 4.85 -2.75
N GLY A 165 28.55 3.57 -2.99
CA GLY A 165 28.27 2.56 -1.96
C GLY A 165 26.78 2.42 -1.57
N GLN A 166 25.89 3.27 -2.05
CA GLN A 166 24.43 3.14 -1.82
C GLN A 166 23.83 2.00 -2.62
N VAL A 167 22.89 1.26 -2.00
CA VAL A 167 22.13 0.21 -2.68
C VAL A 167 20.85 0.80 -3.26
N LEU A 168 20.71 0.70 -4.57
CA LEU A 168 19.50 1.09 -5.30
C LEU A 168 18.64 -0.16 -5.54
N ARG A 169 17.34 -0.05 -5.35
CA ARG A 169 16.37 -1.14 -5.61
C ARG A 169 15.61 -0.82 -6.89
N VAL A 170 15.93 -1.51 -7.97
CA VAL A 170 15.39 -1.29 -9.31
C VAL A 170 14.64 -2.52 -9.81
N THR A 171 13.77 -2.32 -10.80
CA THR A 171 13.12 -3.39 -11.55
C THR A 171 13.64 -3.38 -12.99
N LEU A 172 13.37 -4.42 -13.76
CA LEU A 172 13.76 -4.44 -15.18
C LEU A 172 13.13 -3.29 -15.99
N ASP A 173 11.98 -2.80 -15.54
CA ASP A 173 11.22 -1.73 -16.21
C ASP A 173 11.49 -0.34 -15.61
N THR A 174 12.45 -0.20 -14.69
CA THR A 174 12.75 1.10 -14.06
C THR A 174 13.25 2.08 -15.11
N PRO A 175 12.53 3.18 -15.43
CA PRO A 175 12.92 4.11 -16.48
C PRO A 175 14.17 4.92 -16.13
N GLY A 176 14.44 5.07 -14.84
CA GLY A 176 15.62 5.73 -14.28
C GLY A 176 15.48 5.89 -12.79
N VAL A 177 16.60 6.11 -12.09
CA VAL A 177 16.65 6.28 -10.63
C VAL A 177 17.71 7.31 -10.23
N ARG A 178 17.40 8.14 -9.25
CA ARG A 178 18.36 9.05 -8.61
C ARG A 178 18.89 8.41 -7.33
N CYS A 179 20.20 8.39 -7.19
CA CYS A 179 20.85 7.91 -5.97
C CYS A 179 20.63 8.91 -4.82
N GLY A 180 20.09 8.44 -3.68
CA GLY A 180 19.89 9.30 -2.51
C GLY A 180 21.18 9.70 -1.79
N GLY A 181 22.32 9.03 -2.06
CA GLY A 181 23.58 9.33 -1.40
C GLY A 181 24.46 10.32 -2.17
N CYS A 182 24.57 10.16 -3.50
CA CYS A 182 25.42 11.03 -4.35
C CYS A 182 24.63 11.84 -5.36
N GLU A 183 23.30 11.76 -5.32
CA GLU A 183 22.36 12.46 -6.20
C GLU A 183 22.52 12.19 -7.70
N THR A 184 23.42 11.29 -8.09
CA THR A 184 23.62 10.92 -9.49
C THR A 184 22.33 10.33 -10.07
N GLN A 185 21.92 10.85 -11.23
CA GLN A 185 20.78 10.35 -11.98
C GLN A 185 21.25 9.27 -12.96
N TYR A 186 20.64 8.10 -12.88
CA TYR A 186 20.88 6.98 -13.80
C TYR A 186 19.68 6.81 -14.72
N GLY A 187 19.92 6.75 -16.02
CA GLY A 187 18.92 6.33 -17.00
C GLY A 187 18.71 4.81 -16.98
N HIS A 188 17.68 4.33 -17.68
CA HIS A 188 17.34 2.91 -17.73
C HIS A 188 18.56 2.01 -18.10
N ALA A 189 19.26 2.34 -19.17
CA ALA A 189 20.43 1.57 -19.64
C ALA A 189 21.59 1.59 -18.63
N ASP A 190 21.79 2.71 -17.91
CA ASP A 190 22.85 2.85 -16.93
C ASP A 190 22.54 2.04 -15.67
N VAL A 191 21.27 2.03 -15.23
CA VAL A 191 20.77 1.24 -14.10
C VAL A 191 21.06 -0.25 -14.32
N LEU A 192 20.82 -0.75 -15.52
CA LEU A 192 21.03 -2.17 -15.86
C LEU A 192 22.51 -2.57 -15.93
N ARG A 193 23.42 -1.59 -16.06
CA ARG A 193 24.88 -1.81 -16.05
C ARG A 193 25.50 -1.74 -14.66
N LEU A 194 24.76 -1.25 -13.66
CA LEU A 194 25.27 -1.21 -12.30
C LEU A 194 25.49 -2.62 -11.76
N PRO A 195 26.58 -2.86 -11.02
CA PRO A 195 26.84 -4.16 -10.42
C PRO A 195 25.77 -4.52 -9.41
N MET A 196 25.42 -5.79 -9.29
CA MET A 196 24.52 -6.27 -8.26
C MET A 196 25.12 -6.01 -6.88
N ALA A 197 24.30 -5.44 -5.96
CA ALA A 197 24.73 -5.29 -4.58
C ALA A 197 24.94 -6.66 -3.93
N GLN A 198 26.12 -6.90 -3.37
CA GLN A 198 26.40 -8.12 -2.62
C GLN A 198 25.55 -8.15 -1.35
N ARG A 199 24.91 -9.29 -1.07
CA ARG A 199 24.27 -9.52 0.23
C ARG A 199 25.38 -9.61 1.27
N THR A 200 25.56 -8.57 2.07
CA THR A 200 26.33 -8.71 3.31
C THR A 200 25.56 -9.70 4.17
N ALA A 201 26.13 -10.90 4.34
CA ALA A 201 25.63 -11.85 5.34
C ALA A 201 25.81 -11.18 6.71
N ALA A 202 24.70 -10.94 7.42
CA ALA A 202 24.71 -10.55 8.83
C ALA A 202 24.73 -11.80 9.69
#